data_c19629f53c38f1751feb54f9cdb64299
#
_entry.id   c19629f53c38f1751feb54f9cdb64299
#
_cell.length_a   1.000
_cell.length_b   1.000
_cell.length_c   1.000
_cell.angle_alpha   90.00
_cell.angle_beta   90.00
_cell.angle_gamma   90.00
#
_symmetry.space_group_name_H-M   'P 1'
#
loop_
_entity.id
_entity.type
_entity.pdbx_description
1 polymer ?
#
loop_
_entity_poly.entity_id
_entity_poly.type
_entity_poly.pdbx_seq_one_letter_code
_entity_poly.pdbx_strand_id
1 'polypeptide(L)'
;MARTKKRPEELRSHRWFGTRGLRSFTHRSRALQMGYAIEDFAGKPVIAIINTWSDINPCHAHFRTRAEEVKRGVWQAGGFPLEMPAIALAEPFQKPSTMLYRNMLAMETEELLRGYPVDGAVLMGGCDKTTPALIMGATSMGLPFIYVPAGPMLRGNWHGEPLGSGSDSWKYWAELRAGNITENEWDEVEAGIARSYGHCMTMGTASTMTSVAETLGLTLPGAASIPAPDANHPRMATASGRRIVEMVWDDLKPTEILTAKAFDNAITVVHALSGSTNALIHLVAMAGRAGVDLQLGRFDDLAQRTPVLANIRPAGQKYLMEDFYYAGGLRAMMSELKDLLNLDCATVNGRTLGENLEGAKIYNDDVIRRRNNPLSASGGLAVLRGNLAPDGAVIKPTAAELHLLKH
;
A
#
# COMPACT_ATOMS: atom_id res chain seq x y z
N MET A 1 -18.00 -0.03 -21.20
CA MET A 1 -18.64 -1.20 -21.82
C MET A 1 -18.77 -2.29 -20.75
N ALA A 2 -19.91 -3.00 -20.69
CA ALA A 2 -20.05 -4.14 -19.78
C ALA A 2 -19.06 -5.24 -20.20
N ARG A 3 -18.28 -5.77 -19.25
CA ARG A 3 -17.34 -6.87 -19.51
C ARG A 3 -18.11 -8.18 -19.67
N THR A 4 -17.66 -9.04 -20.58
CA THR A 4 -18.16 -10.41 -20.67
C THR A 4 -17.60 -11.17 -19.48
N LYS A 5 -18.48 -11.68 -18.62
CA LYS A 5 -18.05 -12.45 -17.43
C LYS A 5 -17.54 -13.84 -17.83
N LYS A 6 -16.52 -14.30 -17.14
CA LYS A 6 -16.05 -15.70 -17.24
C LYS A 6 -17.14 -16.67 -16.83
N ARG A 7 -17.08 -17.86 -17.42
CA ARG A 7 -17.87 -19.03 -16.99
C ARG A 7 -17.04 -19.87 -16.00
N PRO A 8 -17.67 -20.70 -15.17
CA PRO A 8 -16.96 -21.58 -14.22
C PRO A 8 -15.87 -22.45 -14.86
N GLU A 9 -16.07 -22.89 -16.10
CA GLU A 9 -15.10 -23.72 -16.85
C GLU A 9 -13.85 -22.95 -17.28
N GLU A 10 -13.91 -21.61 -17.30
CA GLU A 10 -12.80 -20.72 -17.67
C GLU A 10 -11.95 -20.30 -16.45
N LEU A 11 -12.36 -20.69 -15.24
CA LEU A 11 -11.57 -20.48 -14.02
C LEU A 11 -10.33 -21.38 -14.04
N ARG A 12 -9.18 -20.87 -13.57
CA ARG A 12 -7.96 -21.68 -13.40
C ARG A 12 -8.19 -22.82 -12.41
N SER A 13 -8.97 -22.57 -11.36
CA SER A 13 -9.35 -23.54 -10.33
C SER A 13 -10.26 -24.67 -10.85
N HIS A 14 -10.87 -24.52 -12.03
CA HIS A 14 -11.67 -25.57 -12.65
C HIS A 14 -10.91 -26.89 -12.77
N ARG A 15 -9.59 -26.86 -13.04
CA ARG A 15 -8.73 -28.05 -13.09
C ARG A 15 -8.59 -28.78 -11.74
N TRP A 16 -8.88 -28.11 -10.61
CA TRP A 16 -8.91 -28.73 -9.29
C TRP A 16 -10.28 -29.34 -8.98
N PHE A 17 -11.34 -28.59 -9.24
CA PHE A 17 -12.66 -28.87 -8.66
C PHE A 17 -13.71 -29.21 -9.71
N GLY A 18 -13.58 -28.72 -10.95
CA GLY A 18 -14.62 -28.81 -11.99
C GLY A 18 -14.54 -30.08 -12.87
N THR A 19 -13.36 -30.67 -13.05
CA THR A 19 -13.19 -31.83 -13.92
C THR A 19 -13.50 -33.15 -13.19
N ARG A 20 -13.80 -34.22 -13.96
CA ARG A 20 -13.95 -35.60 -13.43
C ARG A 20 -12.72 -36.40 -13.81
N GLY A 21 -11.87 -36.76 -12.85
CA GLY A 21 -10.67 -37.55 -13.06
C GLY A 21 -9.92 -37.77 -11.75
N LEU A 22 -8.92 -38.64 -11.74
CA LEU A 22 -8.17 -39.02 -10.54
C LEU A 22 -7.52 -37.80 -9.86
N ARG A 23 -6.94 -36.88 -10.66
CA ARG A 23 -6.30 -35.66 -10.09
C ARG A 23 -7.31 -34.77 -9.39
N SER A 24 -8.43 -34.47 -10.03
CA SER A 24 -9.49 -33.64 -9.43
C SER A 24 -10.18 -34.31 -8.25
N PHE A 25 -10.32 -35.66 -8.30
CA PHE A 25 -10.76 -36.42 -7.13
C PHE A 25 -9.84 -36.17 -5.93
N THR A 26 -8.51 -36.25 -6.14
CA THR A 26 -7.54 -36.00 -5.08
C THR A 26 -7.70 -34.57 -4.51
N HIS A 27 -7.84 -33.57 -5.36
CA HIS A 27 -8.00 -32.17 -4.87
C HIS A 27 -9.29 -31.98 -4.09
N ARG A 28 -10.43 -32.48 -4.59
CA ARG A 28 -11.71 -32.40 -3.86
C ARG A 28 -11.64 -33.14 -2.54
N SER A 29 -11.08 -34.37 -2.51
CA SER A 29 -10.97 -35.13 -1.27
C SER A 29 -10.09 -34.42 -0.23
N ARG A 30 -9.07 -33.65 -0.64
CA ARG A 30 -8.25 -32.85 0.28
C ARG A 30 -8.98 -31.61 0.79
N ALA A 31 -9.81 -30.98 -0.02
CA ALA A 31 -10.69 -29.92 0.46
C ALA A 31 -11.69 -30.44 1.48
N LEU A 32 -12.30 -31.59 1.23
CA LEU A 32 -13.17 -32.27 2.19
C LEU A 32 -12.44 -32.64 3.49
N GLN A 33 -11.17 -33.07 3.41
CA GLN A 33 -10.31 -33.35 4.57
C GLN A 33 -10.11 -32.11 5.47
N MET A 34 -10.10 -30.91 4.86
CA MET A 34 -9.98 -29.64 5.58
C MET A 34 -11.32 -29.15 6.17
N GLY A 35 -12.41 -29.93 6.02
CA GLY A 35 -13.73 -29.62 6.56
C GLY A 35 -14.63 -28.80 5.63
N TYR A 36 -14.24 -28.57 4.38
CA TYR A 36 -15.09 -27.89 3.40
C TYR A 36 -16.07 -28.85 2.75
N ALA A 37 -17.27 -28.37 2.41
CA ALA A 37 -18.24 -29.13 1.60
C ALA A 37 -17.98 -28.88 0.10
N ILE A 38 -18.52 -29.75 -0.76
CA ILE A 38 -18.37 -29.58 -2.23
C ILE A 38 -18.97 -28.25 -2.69
N GLU A 39 -20.06 -27.83 -2.09
CA GLU A 39 -20.79 -26.59 -2.37
C GLU A 39 -19.98 -25.35 -2.03
N ASP A 40 -18.96 -25.47 -1.18
CA ASP A 40 -18.09 -24.36 -0.82
C ASP A 40 -17.17 -23.92 -1.96
N PHE A 41 -16.74 -24.84 -2.82
CA PHE A 41 -15.75 -24.58 -3.88
C PHE A 41 -16.20 -24.92 -5.30
N ALA A 42 -17.24 -25.74 -5.50
CA ALA A 42 -17.64 -26.17 -6.83
C ALA A 42 -18.13 -25.01 -7.69
N GLY A 43 -17.45 -24.75 -8.81
CA GLY A 43 -17.80 -23.70 -9.77
C GLY A 43 -17.59 -22.29 -9.27
N LYS A 44 -16.87 -22.10 -8.16
CA LYS A 44 -16.60 -20.80 -7.55
C LYS A 44 -15.16 -20.35 -7.80
N PRO A 45 -14.90 -19.02 -7.92
CA PRO A 45 -13.54 -18.49 -7.95
C PRO A 45 -12.79 -18.83 -6.67
N VAL A 46 -11.58 -19.37 -6.80
CA VAL A 46 -10.67 -19.59 -5.68
C VAL A 46 -9.78 -18.37 -5.49
N ILE A 47 -9.88 -17.75 -4.35
CA ILE A 47 -9.17 -16.52 -4.01
C ILE A 47 -8.03 -16.83 -3.04
N ALA A 48 -6.78 -16.57 -3.45
CA ALA A 48 -5.64 -16.59 -2.56
C ALA A 48 -5.64 -15.34 -1.68
N ILE A 49 -5.48 -15.50 -0.37
CA ILE A 49 -5.24 -14.39 0.54
C ILE A 49 -3.76 -14.48 0.95
N ILE A 50 -2.91 -13.71 0.29
CA ILE A 50 -1.47 -13.65 0.58
C ILE A 50 -1.28 -12.76 1.80
N ASN A 51 -1.03 -13.39 2.95
CA ASN A 51 -1.00 -12.72 4.24
C ASN A 51 0.42 -12.67 4.81
N THR A 52 0.94 -11.46 5.01
CA THR A 52 2.25 -11.21 5.62
C THR A 52 2.17 -11.00 7.13
N TRP A 53 1.18 -11.61 7.79
CA TRP A 53 1.07 -11.60 9.25
C TRP A 53 2.25 -12.31 9.92
N SER A 54 2.69 -11.78 11.06
CA SER A 54 3.64 -12.43 11.95
C SER A 54 3.62 -11.75 13.32
N ASP A 55 3.93 -12.50 14.38
CA ASP A 55 4.10 -11.95 15.74
C ASP A 55 5.30 -10.98 15.83
N ILE A 56 6.30 -11.13 14.96
CA ILE A 56 7.46 -10.23 14.90
C ILE A 56 7.20 -8.94 14.09
N ASN A 57 6.03 -8.79 13.49
CA ASN A 57 5.74 -7.62 12.64
C ASN A 57 4.61 -6.78 13.23
N PRO A 58 4.91 -5.73 14.01
CA PRO A 58 3.88 -4.87 14.62
C PRO A 58 3.05 -4.12 13.59
N CYS A 59 3.58 -3.88 12.38
CA CYS A 59 2.82 -3.27 11.30
C CYS A 59 1.68 -4.17 10.83
N HIS A 60 1.80 -5.49 10.96
CA HIS A 60 0.87 -6.50 10.45
C HIS A 60 0.21 -7.35 11.55
N ALA A 61 0.40 -7.03 12.83
CA ALA A 61 -0.10 -7.83 13.95
C ALA A 61 -1.62 -8.09 13.89
N HIS A 62 -2.38 -7.16 13.32
CA HIS A 62 -3.84 -7.27 13.15
C HIS A 62 -4.25 -8.09 11.90
N PHE A 63 -3.36 -8.47 11.02
CA PHE A 63 -3.69 -9.16 9.77
C PHE A 63 -4.25 -10.56 9.99
N ARG A 64 -3.94 -11.19 11.11
CA ARG A 64 -4.60 -12.45 11.49
C ARG A 64 -6.13 -12.30 11.54
N THR A 65 -6.62 -11.24 12.18
CA THR A 65 -8.04 -10.93 12.23
C THR A 65 -8.57 -10.37 10.91
N ARG A 66 -7.79 -9.51 10.23
CA ARG A 66 -8.20 -8.91 8.96
C ARG A 66 -8.37 -9.95 7.84
N ALA A 67 -7.61 -11.03 7.86
CA ALA A 67 -7.79 -12.13 6.92
C ALA A 67 -9.18 -12.75 7.03
N GLU A 68 -9.72 -12.89 8.24
CA GLU A 68 -11.09 -13.40 8.46
C GLU A 68 -12.16 -12.45 7.86
N GLU A 69 -11.92 -11.14 7.93
CA GLU A 69 -12.81 -10.15 7.33
C GLU A 69 -12.74 -10.16 5.81
N VAL A 70 -11.57 -10.38 5.24
CA VAL A 70 -11.41 -10.61 3.79
C VAL A 70 -12.13 -11.89 3.38
N LYS A 71 -11.92 -13.02 4.08
CA LYS A 71 -12.61 -14.30 3.85
C LYS A 71 -14.13 -14.12 3.89
N ARG A 72 -14.64 -13.39 4.90
CA ARG A 72 -16.07 -13.06 4.98
C ARG A 72 -16.57 -12.39 3.70
N GLY A 73 -15.83 -11.43 3.17
CA GLY A 73 -16.19 -10.73 1.93
C GLY A 73 -16.18 -11.66 0.72
N VAL A 74 -15.18 -12.53 0.60
CA VAL A 74 -15.07 -13.53 -0.47
C VAL A 74 -16.25 -14.51 -0.43
N TRP A 75 -16.57 -15.04 0.75
CA TRP A 75 -17.74 -15.93 0.94
C TRP A 75 -19.06 -15.25 0.57
N GLN A 76 -19.26 -14.00 0.99
CA GLN A 76 -20.48 -13.24 0.68
C GLN A 76 -20.67 -13.03 -0.83
N ALA A 77 -19.57 -12.93 -1.60
CA ALA A 77 -19.61 -12.77 -3.05
C ALA A 77 -19.63 -14.10 -3.82
N GLY A 78 -19.69 -15.23 -3.13
CA GLY A 78 -19.72 -16.56 -3.74
C GLY A 78 -18.37 -17.06 -4.23
N GLY A 79 -17.26 -16.58 -3.68
CA GLY A 79 -15.92 -17.11 -3.90
C GLY A 79 -15.49 -18.11 -2.83
N PHE A 80 -14.38 -18.79 -3.04
CA PHE A 80 -13.75 -19.71 -2.09
C PHE A 80 -12.38 -19.15 -1.63
N PRO A 81 -12.25 -18.64 -0.40
CA PRO A 81 -11.01 -18.04 0.08
C PRO A 81 -10.05 -19.09 0.64
N LEU A 82 -8.78 -19.00 0.25
CA LEU A 82 -7.69 -19.79 0.81
C LEU A 82 -6.57 -18.84 1.27
N GLU A 83 -6.31 -18.81 2.57
CA GLU A 83 -5.21 -18.02 3.13
C GLU A 83 -3.87 -18.72 2.93
N MET A 84 -2.90 -17.96 2.45
CA MET A 84 -1.53 -18.38 2.22
C MET A 84 -0.59 -17.44 2.97
N PRO A 85 0.15 -17.93 3.99
CA PRO A 85 1.15 -17.12 4.66
C PRO A 85 2.31 -16.81 3.71
N ALA A 86 2.85 -15.60 3.82
CA ALA A 86 4.03 -15.15 3.10
C ALA A 86 5.03 -14.48 4.06
N ILE A 87 6.27 -14.30 3.62
CA ILE A 87 7.32 -13.70 4.45
C ILE A 87 6.88 -12.35 5.02
N ALA A 88 6.97 -12.19 6.34
CA ALA A 88 6.70 -10.95 7.04
C ALA A 88 7.99 -10.12 7.17
N LEU A 89 8.12 -9.08 6.35
CA LEU A 89 9.28 -8.17 6.41
C LEU A 89 8.99 -7.04 7.40
N ALA A 90 9.55 -7.15 8.61
CA ALA A 90 9.36 -6.19 9.70
C ALA A 90 10.54 -5.20 9.76
N GLU A 91 10.41 -4.02 9.15
CA GLU A 91 11.48 -3.01 9.13
C GLU A 91 12.04 -2.65 10.53
N PRO A 92 11.22 -2.57 11.60
CA PRO A 92 11.75 -2.28 12.94
C PRO A 92 12.73 -3.32 13.48
N PHE A 93 12.55 -4.60 13.13
CA PHE A 93 13.32 -5.71 13.72
C PHE A 93 14.33 -6.32 12.76
N GLN A 94 14.04 -6.35 11.46
CA GLN A 94 14.89 -7.04 10.49
C GLN A 94 16.08 -6.20 10.06
N LYS A 95 17.28 -6.71 10.29
CA LYS A 95 18.54 -6.03 9.99
C LYS A 95 19.37 -6.82 8.96
N PRO A 96 20.25 -6.17 8.21
CA PRO A 96 20.56 -4.72 8.23
C PRO A 96 19.47 -3.88 7.55
N SER A 97 18.66 -4.46 6.66
CA SER A 97 17.55 -3.81 5.98
C SER A 97 16.60 -4.83 5.36
N THR A 98 15.30 -4.61 5.47
CA THR A 98 14.29 -5.43 4.77
C THR A 98 14.38 -5.31 3.25
N MET A 99 15.11 -4.32 2.73
CA MET A 99 15.32 -4.15 1.29
C MET A 99 15.99 -5.36 0.63
N LEU A 100 16.89 -6.03 1.34
CA LEU A 100 17.55 -7.25 0.87
C LEU A 100 16.58 -8.41 0.61
N TYR A 101 15.43 -8.38 1.27
CA TYR A 101 14.43 -9.45 1.24
C TYR A 101 13.21 -9.11 0.38
N ARG A 102 13.12 -7.87 -0.15
CA ARG A 102 11.99 -7.44 -0.97
C ARG A 102 11.74 -8.35 -2.18
N ASN A 103 12.80 -8.71 -2.90
CA ASN A 103 12.69 -9.57 -4.07
C ASN A 103 12.36 -11.03 -3.68
N MET A 104 12.80 -11.49 -2.52
CA MET A 104 12.44 -12.83 -2.02
C MET A 104 10.93 -12.93 -1.80
N LEU A 105 10.31 -11.96 -1.14
CA LEU A 105 8.86 -11.92 -0.98
C LEU A 105 8.13 -11.75 -2.33
N ALA A 106 8.69 -10.99 -3.27
CA ALA A 106 8.12 -10.87 -4.61
C ALA A 106 8.13 -12.20 -5.36
N MET A 107 9.25 -12.94 -5.30
CA MET A 107 9.38 -14.29 -5.89
C MET A 107 8.45 -15.28 -5.20
N GLU A 108 8.39 -15.27 -3.86
CA GLU A 108 7.47 -16.12 -3.11
C GLU A 108 6.02 -15.87 -3.51
N THR A 109 5.59 -14.61 -3.57
CA THR A 109 4.24 -14.24 -4.00
C THR A 109 3.94 -14.74 -5.41
N GLU A 110 4.85 -14.55 -6.35
CA GLU A 110 4.73 -15.02 -7.72
C GLU A 110 4.57 -16.55 -7.76
N GLU A 111 5.43 -17.28 -7.05
CA GLU A 111 5.44 -18.75 -7.07
C GLU A 111 4.26 -19.36 -6.32
N LEU A 112 3.79 -18.77 -5.23
CA LEU A 112 2.54 -19.17 -4.59
C LEU A 112 1.36 -19.06 -5.56
N LEU A 113 1.25 -17.94 -6.28
CA LEU A 113 0.17 -17.72 -7.27
C LEU A 113 0.34 -18.60 -8.53
N ARG A 114 1.57 -18.96 -8.89
CA ARG A 114 1.89 -19.82 -10.03
C ARG A 114 1.62 -21.30 -9.73
N GLY A 115 2.10 -21.75 -8.58
CA GLY A 115 2.05 -23.16 -8.17
C GLY A 115 0.62 -23.65 -7.90
N TYR A 116 -0.23 -22.77 -7.38
CA TYR A 116 -1.62 -23.09 -7.11
C TYR A 116 -2.55 -22.46 -8.16
N PRO A 117 -3.54 -23.22 -8.71
CA PRO A 117 -4.45 -22.70 -9.73
C PRO A 117 -5.57 -21.84 -9.12
N VAL A 118 -5.18 -20.85 -8.33
CA VAL A 118 -6.09 -19.81 -7.83
C VAL A 118 -6.48 -18.87 -8.96
N ASP A 119 -7.64 -18.23 -8.83
CA ASP A 119 -8.22 -17.40 -9.89
C ASP A 119 -7.93 -15.90 -9.69
N GLY A 120 -7.69 -15.50 -8.46
CA GLY A 120 -7.34 -14.13 -8.08
C GLY A 120 -6.70 -14.08 -6.70
N ALA A 121 -6.23 -12.90 -6.31
CA ALA A 121 -5.53 -12.73 -5.03
C ALA A 121 -5.94 -11.46 -4.27
N VAL A 122 -6.00 -11.56 -2.95
CA VAL A 122 -5.94 -10.42 -2.03
C VAL A 122 -4.54 -10.37 -1.43
N LEU A 123 -3.88 -9.26 -1.57
CA LEU A 123 -2.53 -9.04 -1.07
C LEU A 123 -2.60 -8.21 0.22
N MET A 124 -2.15 -8.75 1.33
CA MET A 124 -2.19 -8.08 2.64
C MET A 124 -0.77 -7.68 3.06
N GLY A 125 -0.49 -6.39 3.05
CA GLY A 125 0.83 -5.82 3.39
C GLY A 125 0.72 -4.38 3.84
N GLY A 126 1.81 -3.77 4.29
CA GLY A 126 1.77 -2.36 4.74
C GLY A 126 3.05 -1.89 5.42
N CYS A 127 4.04 -2.75 5.61
CA CYS A 127 5.38 -2.33 6.02
C CYS A 127 6.19 -1.90 4.79
N ASP A 128 7.29 -1.22 4.98
CA ASP A 128 8.08 -0.50 3.97
C ASP A 128 8.31 -1.25 2.65
N LYS A 129 8.65 -2.53 2.71
CA LYS A 129 9.02 -3.34 1.56
C LYS A 129 7.98 -4.41 1.19
N THR A 130 7.00 -4.67 2.07
CA THR A 130 5.96 -5.67 1.79
C THR A 130 5.00 -5.21 0.69
N THR A 131 4.61 -3.93 0.71
CA THR A 131 3.73 -3.36 -0.32
C THR A 131 4.29 -3.54 -1.73
N PRO A 132 5.51 -3.02 -2.05
CA PRO A 132 6.05 -3.18 -3.40
C PRO A 132 6.35 -4.65 -3.75
N ALA A 133 6.81 -5.47 -2.79
CA ALA A 133 7.12 -6.87 -3.04
C ALA A 133 5.89 -7.68 -3.47
N LEU A 134 4.80 -7.58 -2.74
CA LEU A 134 3.54 -8.27 -3.05
C LEU A 134 2.99 -7.84 -4.41
N ILE A 135 2.98 -6.53 -4.69
CA ILE A 135 2.51 -5.98 -5.97
C ILE A 135 3.39 -6.48 -7.13
N MET A 136 4.73 -6.46 -6.97
CA MET A 136 5.67 -6.99 -7.96
C MET A 136 5.39 -8.46 -8.30
N GLY A 137 5.24 -9.32 -7.28
CA GLY A 137 5.00 -10.75 -7.47
C GLY A 137 3.64 -11.03 -8.14
N ALA A 138 2.58 -10.40 -7.67
CA ALA A 138 1.24 -10.56 -8.25
C ALA A 138 1.14 -10.00 -9.68
N THR A 139 1.84 -8.90 -9.98
CA THR A 139 1.91 -8.31 -11.32
C THR A 139 2.57 -9.27 -12.30
N SER A 140 3.69 -9.92 -11.93
CA SER A 140 4.36 -10.93 -12.75
C SER A 140 3.46 -12.12 -13.07
N MET A 141 2.58 -12.49 -12.15
CA MET A 141 1.64 -13.60 -12.37
C MET A 141 0.47 -13.22 -13.29
N GLY A 142 0.09 -11.95 -13.34
CA GLY A 142 -0.95 -11.43 -14.24
C GLY A 142 -2.37 -11.89 -13.92
N LEU A 143 -2.65 -12.33 -12.69
CA LEU A 143 -4.00 -12.63 -12.21
C LEU A 143 -4.68 -11.36 -11.68
N PRO A 144 -6.03 -11.30 -11.66
CA PRO A 144 -6.74 -10.28 -10.91
C PRO A 144 -6.26 -10.25 -9.46
N PHE A 145 -5.91 -9.08 -8.95
CA PHE A 145 -5.58 -8.92 -7.54
C PHE A 145 -6.03 -7.57 -6.99
N ILE A 146 -6.30 -7.53 -5.70
CA ILE A 146 -6.57 -6.31 -4.93
C ILE A 146 -5.64 -6.25 -3.73
N TYR A 147 -5.17 -5.05 -3.40
CA TYR A 147 -4.28 -4.83 -2.27
C TYR A 147 -5.06 -4.30 -1.05
N VAL A 148 -4.83 -4.90 0.11
CA VAL A 148 -5.36 -4.48 1.42
C VAL A 148 -4.21 -3.94 2.26
N PRO A 149 -4.11 -2.61 2.45
CA PRO A 149 -3.06 -1.98 3.24
C PRO A 149 -3.26 -2.26 4.74
N ALA A 150 -2.14 -2.25 5.50
CA ALA A 150 -2.21 -2.37 6.96
C ALA A 150 -2.84 -1.13 7.63
N GLY A 151 -2.72 0.02 7.00
CA GLY A 151 -3.11 1.29 7.60
C GLY A 151 -2.08 1.81 8.63
N PRO A 152 -2.03 3.13 8.85
CA PRO A 152 -1.15 3.74 9.84
C PRO A 152 -1.61 3.39 11.27
N MET A 153 -0.64 3.28 12.21
CA MET A 153 -0.95 3.25 13.63
C MET A 153 -1.50 4.59 14.10
N LEU A 154 -2.15 4.60 15.25
CA LEU A 154 -2.57 5.84 15.92
C LEU A 154 -1.36 6.70 16.25
N ARG A 155 -1.54 8.02 16.24
CA ARG A 155 -0.49 8.95 16.67
C ARG A 155 -0.08 8.66 18.12
N GLY A 156 1.22 8.75 18.39
CA GLY A 156 1.74 8.66 19.74
C GLY A 156 1.31 9.86 20.60
N ASN A 157 1.48 9.72 21.90
CA ASN A 157 1.20 10.80 22.84
C ASN A 157 2.13 10.72 24.05
N TRP A 158 2.68 11.87 24.46
CA TRP A 158 3.38 12.03 25.72
C TRP A 158 2.98 13.37 26.33
N HIS A 159 2.40 13.34 27.54
CA HIS A 159 1.93 14.52 28.27
C HIS A 159 1.02 15.47 27.44
N GLY A 160 0.20 14.89 26.54
CA GLY A 160 -0.66 15.69 25.64
C GLY A 160 -0.03 16.06 24.31
N GLU A 161 1.30 15.94 24.17
CA GLU A 161 2.00 16.22 22.92
C GLU A 161 1.95 15.02 21.95
N PRO A 162 1.65 15.24 20.67
CA PRO A 162 1.62 14.16 19.69
C PRO A 162 3.03 13.69 19.33
N LEU A 163 3.26 12.38 19.40
CA LEU A 163 4.52 11.75 19.00
C LEU A 163 4.38 11.07 17.63
N GLY A 164 5.38 11.26 16.76
CA GLY A 164 5.54 10.58 15.47
C GLY A 164 6.69 9.59 15.50
N SER A 165 6.44 8.35 15.07
CA SER A 165 7.49 7.34 14.96
C SER A 165 8.63 7.79 14.05
N GLY A 166 9.86 7.54 14.46
CA GLY A 166 11.07 7.91 13.74
C GLY A 166 11.51 9.36 13.97
N SER A 167 10.64 10.36 13.80
CA SER A 167 11.00 11.76 14.01
C SER A 167 11.23 12.09 15.49
N ASP A 168 10.32 11.67 16.36
CA ASP A 168 10.38 12.05 17.77
C ASP A 168 11.29 11.12 18.60
N SER A 169 11.51 9.88 18.20
CA SER A 169 12.50 9.03 18.86
C SER A 169 13.92 9.62 18.79
N TRP A 170 14.33 10.20 17.66
CA TRP A 170 15.61 10.90 17.56
C TRP A 170 15.66 12.19 18.37
N LYS A 171 14.57 12.95 18.34
CA LYS A 171 14.43 14.18 19.11
C LYS A 171 14.61 13.89 20.61
N TYR A 172 13.82 12.98 21.17
CA TYR A 172 13.85 12.71 22.60
C TYR A 172 15.10 11.94 23.04
N TRP A 173 15.71 11.16 22.14
CA TRP A 173 17.04 10.61 22.39
C TRP A 173 18.09 11.72 22.55
N ALA A 174 18.03 12.77 21.74
CA ALA A 174 18.92 13.92 21.88
C ALA A 174 18.66 14.69 23.20
N GLU A 175 17.38 14.87 23.57
CA GLU A 175 17.00 15.51 24.84
C GLU A 175 17.51 14.71 26.07
N LEU A 176 17.37 13.39 26.04
CA LEU A 176 17.91 12.52 27.09
C LEU A 176 19.44 12.66 27.21
N ARG A 177 20.16 12.62 26.09
CA ARG A 177 21.62 12.78 26.09
C ARG A 177 22.09 14.16 26.52
N ALA A 178 21.28 15.18 26.33
CA ALA A 178 21.53 16.53 26.78
C ALA A 178 21.18 16.73 28.28
N GLY A 179 20.53 15.74 28.91
CA GLY A 179 20.06 15.85 30.29
C GLY A 179 18.81 16.71 30.48
N ASN A 180 18.08 16.98 29.39
CA ASN A 180 16.87 17.79 29.41
C ASN A 180 15.64 16.98 29.84
N ILE A 181 15.69 15.65 29.71
CA ILE A 181 14.70 14.71 30.22
C ILE A 181 15.40 13.60 31.02
N THR A 182 14.67 12.99 31.93
CA THR A 182 15.11 11.86 32.76
C THR A 182 14.95 10.52 32.02
N GLU A 183 15.58 9.47 32.53
CA GLU A 183 15.38 8.09 32.06
C GLU A 183 13.91 7.66 32.19
N ASN A 184 13.23 8.04 33.28
CA ASN A 184 11.81 7.72 33.44
C ASN A 184 10.92 8.41 32.38
N GLU A 185 11.21 9.67 32.04
CA GLU A 185 10.51 10.39 30.97
C GLU A 185 10.81 9.78 29.59
N TRP A 186 12.03 9.27 29.37
CA TRP A 186 12.37 8.51 28.18
C TRP A 186 11.54 7.23 28.06
N ASP A 187 11.40 6.46 29.15
CA ASP A 187 10.57 5.25 29.20
C ASP A 187 9.09 5.58 28.91
N GLU A 188 8.59 6.72 29.39
CA GLU A 188 7.23 7.19 29.09
C GLU A 188 7.08 7.52 27.59
N VAL A 189 8.06 8.19 26.96
CA VAL A 189 8.09 8.46 25.54
C VAL A 189 8.09 7.14 24.74
N GLU A 190 8.92 6.16 25.13
CA GLU A 190 8.98 4.85 24.49
C GLU A 190 7.63 4.13 24.56
N ALA A 191 6.97 4.12 25.71
CA ALA A 191 5.65 3.54 25.88
C ALA A 191 4.54 4.31 25.11
N GLY A 192 4.69 5.63 24.98
CA GLY A 192 3.70 6.50 24.35
C GLY A 192 3.79 6.62 22.83
N ILE A 193 4.93 6.25 22.21
CA ILE A 193 5.16 6.54 20.79
C ILE A 193 4.43 5.59 19.84
N ALA A 194 4.23 4.31 20.22
CA ALA A 194 3.60 3.29 19.38
C ALA A 194 2.37 2.71 20.09
N ARG A 195 1.21 3.34 19.92
CA ARG A 195 -0.01 3.07 20.69
C ARG A 195 -0.93 2.01 20.09
N SER A 196 -0.66 1.55 18.89
CA SER A 196 -1.46 0.51 18.23
C SER A 196 -0.63 -0.23 17.19
N TYR A 197 -1.15 -1.34 16.70
CA TYR A 197 -0.65 -1.96 15.48
C TYR A 197 -0.88 -1.02 14.26
N GLY A 198 -0.24 -1.34 13.14
CA GLY A 198 -0.25 -0.56 11.92
C GLY A 198 1.16 -0.09 11.55
N HIS A 199 1.33 0.43 10.34
CA HIS A 199 2.62 0.99 9.92
C HIS A 199 2.87 2.37 10.56
N CYS A 200 4.08 2.91 10.38
CA CYS A 200 4.44 4.22 10.92
C CYS A 200 3.40 5.29 10.59
N MET A 201 3.08 6.14 11.58
CA MET A 201 2.10 7.23 11.46
C MET A 201 2.66 8.50 10.80
N THR A 202 3.92 8.50 10.38
CA THR A 202 4.54 9.58 9.59
C THR A 202 4.50 9.26 8.10
N MET A 203 4.75 10.23 7.22
CA MET A 203 4.89 10.03 5.78
C MET A 203 6.27 9.42 5.45
N GLY A 204 6.51 8.21 5.98
CA GLY A 204 7.64 7.36 5.66
C GLY A 204 7.37 6.46 4.46
N THR A 205 8.18 5.40 4.29
CA THR A 205 8.07 4.49 3.13
C THR A 205 6.75 3.72 3.12
N ALA A 206 6.30 3.22 4.27
CA ALA A 206 5.04 2.47 4.35
C ALA A 206 3.84 3.32 3.92
N SER A 207 3.66 4.52 4.50
CA SER A 207 2.57 5.45 4.12
C SER A 207 2.66 5.87 2.66
N THR A 208 3.87 6.12 2.15
CA THR A 208 4.09 6.47 0.74
C THR A 208 3.66 5.32 -0.17
N MET A 209 4.10 4.08 0.11
CA MET A 209 3.82 2.95 -0.77
C MET A 209 2.36 2.49 -0.72
N THR A 210 1.66 2.62 0.41
CA THR A 210 0.22 2.38 0.46
C THR A 210 -0.55 3.45 -0.33
N SER A 211 -0.12 4.71 -0.27
CA SER A 211 -0.68 5.80 -1.08
C SER A 211 -0.41 5.58 -2.58
N VAL A 212 0.78 5.08 -2.94
CA VAL A 212 1.10 4.65 -4.31
C VAL A 212 0.16 3.55 -4.77
N ALA A 213 -0.06 2.51 -3.96
CA ALA A 213 -0.95 1.40 -4.31
C ALA A 213 -2.39 1.89 -4.58
N GLU A 214 -2.91 2.84 -3.79
CA GLU A 214 -4.21 3.45 -4.02
C GLU A 214 -4.22 4.30 -5.30
N THR A 215 -3.20 5.12 -5.52
CA THR A 215 -3.10 5.98 -6.70
C THR A 215 -2.99 5.18 -8.00
N LEU A 216 -2.26 4.06 -7.96
CA LEU A 216 -2.20 3.08 -9.07
C LEU A 216 -3.53 2.37 -9.31
N GLY A 217 -4.53 2.55 -8.42
CA GLY A 217 -5.83 1.91 -8.55
C GLY A 217 -5.89 0.47 -8.03
N LEU A 218 -4.94 0.02 -7.21
CA LEU A 218 -4.83 -1.36 -6.72
C LEU A 218 -5.57 -1.62 -5.40
N THR A 219 -6.11 -0.58 -4.75
CA THR A 219 -6.93 -0.67 -3.53
C THR A 219 -8.30 -0.07 -3.75
N LEU A 220 -9.22 -0.31 -2.81
CA LEU A 220 -10.45 0.47 -2.76
C LEU A 220 -10.14 1.94 -2.43
N PRO A 221 -10.91 2.90 -2.98
CA PRO A 221 -10.68 4.33 -2.76
C PRO A 221 -10.75 4.72 -1.28
N GLY A 222 -9.72 5.42 -0.79
CA GLY A 222 -9.58 5.86 0.59
C GLY A 222 -8.89 4.84 1.51
N ALA A 223 -8.61 3.63 1.05
CA ALA A 223 -8.05 2.54 1.85
C ALA A 223 -6.69 2.88 2.47
N ALA A 224 -5.81 3.58 1.74
CA ALA A 224 -4.45 3.88 2.16
C ALA A 224 -4.36 4.79 3.40
N SER A 225 -5.41 5.57 3.67
CA SER A 225 -5.41 6.56 4.75
C SER A 225 -6.08 6.06 6.03
N ILE A 226 -6.84 4.95 5.98
CA ILE A 226 -7.61 4.46 7.13
C ILE A 226 -6.66 3.95 8.22
N PRO A 227 -6.70 4.49 9.45
CA PRO A 227 -5.90 3.96 10.55
C PRO A 227 -6.21 2.48 10.82
N ALA A 228 -5.17 1.69 11.13
CA ALA A 228 -5.30 0.25 11.34
C ALA A 228 -6.38 -0.15 12.36
N PRO A 229 -6.54 0.53 13.51
CA PRO A 229 -7.58 0.20 14.49
C PRO A 229 -8.95 0.82 14.21
N ASP A 230 -9.09 1.67 13.18
CA ASP A 230 -10.38 2.31 12.84
C ASP A 230 -11.39 1.27 12.33
N ALA A 231 -12.66 1.40 12.72
CA ALA A 231 -13.75 0.51 12.30
C ALA A 231 -14.00 0.50 10.77
N ASN A 232 -13.54 1.50 10.03
CA ASN A 232 -13.57 1.49 8.57
C ASN A 232 -12.58 0.49 7.98
N HIS A 233 -11.49 0.14 8.70
CA HIS A 233 -10.48 -0.77 8.21
C HIS A 233 -11.04 -2.21 7.98
N PRO A 234 -11.72 -2.87 8.95
CA PRO A 234 -12.39 -4.16 8.71
C PRO A 234 -13.51 -4.08 7.65
N ARG A 235 -14.23 -2.95 7.54
CA ARG A 235 -15.22 -2.76 6.47
C ARG A 235 -14.55 -2.74 5.09
N MET A 236 -13.43 -2.05 4.96
CA MET A 236 -12.62 -2.00 3.74
C MET A 236 -12.09 -3.38 3.38
N ALA A 237 -11.56 -4.15 4.35
CA ALA A 237 -11.08 -5.51 4.15
C ALA A 237 -12.19 -6.44 3.63
N THR A 238 -13.37 -6.41 4.24
CA THR A 238 -14.54 -7.17 3.77
C THR A 238 -14.98 -6.76 2.37
N ALA A 239 -15.00 -5.44 2.08
CA ALA A 239 -15.35 -4.94 0.76
C ALA A 239 -14.33 -5.36 -0.31
N SER A 240 -13.04 -5.40 0.04
CA SER A 240 -11.97 -5.90 -0.84
C SER A 240 -12.16 -7.39 -1.16
N GLY A 241 -12.55 -8.18 -0.14
CA GLY A 241 -12.88 -9.60 -0.33
C GLY A 241 -14.06 -9.82 -1.29
N ARG A 242 -15.10 -8.98 -1.23
CA ARG A 242 -16.20 -9.05 -2.23
C ARG A 242 -15.70 -8.65 -3.61
N ARG A 243 -14.95 -7.55 -3.69
CA ARG A 243 -14.53 -7.00 -4.98
C ARG A 243 -13.62 -7.93 -5.78
N ILE A 244 -12.69 -8.64 -5.14
CA ILE A 244 -11.81 -9.55 -5.86
C ILE A 244 -12.56 -10.67 -6.58
N VAL A 245 -13.66 -11.17 -6.01
CA VAL A 245 -14.50 -12.20 -6.65
C VAL A 245 -15.13 -11.65 -7.94
N GLU A 246 -15.64 -10.41 -7.91
CA GLU A 246 -16.16 -9.74 -9.09
C GLU A 246 -15.07 -9.52 -10.14
N MET A 247 -13.86 -9.09 -9.72
CA MET A 247 -12.72 -8.89 -10.63
C MET A 247 -12.31 -10.18 -11.35
N VAL A 248 -12.39 -11.33 -10.68
CA VAL A 248 -12.14 -12.63 -11.31
C VAL A 248 -13.17 -12.93 -12.39
N TRP A 249 -14.45 -12.73 -12.10
CA TRP A 249 -15.51 -12.92 -13.09
C TRP A 249 -15.39 -11.95 -14.27
N ASP A 250 -14.97 -10.70 -14.02
CA ASP A 250 -14.77 -9.66 -15.04
C ASP A 250 -13.42 -9.81 -15.78
N ASP A 251 -12.55 -10.76 -15.40
CA ASP A 251 -11.16 -10.94 -15.86
C ASP A 251 -10.35 -9.63 -15.84
N LEU A 252 -10.54 -8.80 -14.82
CA LEU A 252 -9.85 -7.52 -14.70
C LEU A 252 -8.38 -7.75 -14.30
N LYS A 253 -7.49 -7.59 -15.27
CA LYS A 253 -6.06 -7.90 -15.11
C LYS A 253 -5.23 -6.67 -14.69
N PRO A 254 -4.10 -6.90 -14.00
CA PRO A 254 -3.21 -5.81 -13.59
C PRO A 254 -2.67 -5.00 -14.78
N THR A 255 -2.50 -5.60 -15.96
CA THR A 255 -2.04 -4.89 -17.17
C THR A 255 -3.01 -3.81 -17.67
N GLU A 256 -4.27 -3.86 -17.27
CA GLU A 256 -5.27 -2.84 -17.60
C GLU A 256 -5.22 -1.65 -16.62
N ILE A 257 -4.69 -1.89 -15.43
CA ILE A 257 -4.60 -0.90 -14.33
C ILE A 257 -3.21 -0.27 -14.30
N LEU A 258 -2.15 -1.08 -14.37
CA LEU A 258 -0.76 -0.66 -14.23
C LEU A 258 -0.20 -0.15 -15.57
N THR A 259 -0.68 0.99 -16.00
CA THR A 259 -0.27 1.66 -17.24
C THR A 259 0.77 2.75 -16.96
N ALA A 260 1.48 3.23 -17.99
CA ALA A 260 2.40 4.37 -17.86
C ALA A 260 1.71 5.59 -17.25
N LYS A 261 0.46 5.88 -17.63
CA LYS A 261 -0.35 6.96 -17.05
C LYS A 261 -0.60 6.78 -15.54
N ALA A 262 -0.85 5.54 -15.11
CA ALA A 262 -1.05 5.23 -13.69
C ALA A 262 0.25 5.43 -12.89
N PHE A 263 1.41 5.09 -13.46
CA PHE A 263 2.71 5.37 -12.84
C PHE A 263 3.01 6.88 -12.79
N ASP A 264 2.67 7.65 -13.82
CA ASP A 264 2.77 9.12 -13.78
C ASP A 264 1.92 9.71 -12.63
N ASN A 265 0.70 9.21 -12.44
CA ASN A 265 -0.14 9.61 -11.32
C ASN A 265 0.52 9.28 -9.98
N ALA A 266 1.09 8.07 -9.85
CA ALA A 266 1.76 7.64 -8.62
C ALA A 266 2.97 8.54 -8.31
N ILE A 267 3.79 8.89 -9.30
CA ILE A 267 4.92 9.81 -9.13
C ILE A 267 4.43 11.20 -8.71
N THR A 268 3.41 11.74 -9.38
CA THR A 268 2.79 13.03 -9.02
C THR A 268 2.33 13.02 -7.55
N VAL A 269 1.66 11.96 -7.12
CA VAL A 269 1.21 11.83 -5.73
C VAL A 269 2.38 11.70 -4.75
N VAL A 270 3.44 10.95 -5.09
CA VAL A 270 4.66 10.87 -4.25
C VAL A 270 5.28 12.26 -4.05
N HIS A 271 5.32 13.09 -5.09
CA HIS A 271 5.79 14.48 -4.98
C HIS A 271 4.89 15.34 -4.10
N ALA A 272 3.58 15.27 -4.29
CA ALA A 272 2.61 16.05 -3.52
C ALA A 272 2.55 15.67 -2.02
N LEU A 273 2.81 14.39 -1.72
CA LEU A 273 2.97 13.88 -0.35
C LEU A 273 4.33 14.25 0.26
N SER A 274 5.29 14.68 -0.56
CA SER A 274 6.70 14.64 -0.18
C SER A 274 7.06 13.29 0.44
N GLY A 275 6.84 12.23 -0.33
CA GLY A 275 6.97 10.84 0.10
C GLY A 275 8.41 10.42 0.37
N SER A 276 8.61 9.13 0.60
CA SER A 276 9.92 8.54 0.85
C SER A 276 10.75 8.45 -0.44
N THR A 277 12.06 8.68 -0.33
CA THR A 277 13.03 8.43 -1.42
C THR A 277 13.04 6.97 -1.88
N ASN A 278 12.70 6.02 -1.00
CA ASN A 278 12.55 4.60 -1.37
C ASN A 278 11.48 4.37 -2.46
N ALA A 279 10.48 5.24 -2.54
CA ALA A 279 9.40 5.10 -3.52
C ALA A 279 9.92 5.07 -4.97
N LEU A 280 11.01 5.81 -5.28
CA LEU A 280 11.57 5.82 -6.62
C LEU A 280 12.06 4.43 -7.03
N ILE A 281 12.84 3.78 -6.15
CA ILE A 281 13.36 2.42 -6.40
C ILE A 281 12.21 1.43 -6.52
N HIS A 282 11.17 1.59 -5.70
CA HIS A 282 10.02 0.68 -5.71
C HIS A 282 9.16 0.88 -6.96
N LEU A 283 8.90 2.12 -7.36
CA LEU A 283 8.11 2.42 -8.57
C LEU A 283 8.80 1.92 -9.83
N VAL A 284 10.13 2.13 -9.96
CA VAL A 284 10.91 1.60 -11.10
C VAL A 284 10.82 0.06 -11.14
N ALA A 285 10.95 -0.62 -9.99
CA ALA A 285 10.86 -2.07 -9.93
C ALA A 285 9.44 -2.59 -10.24
N MET A 286 8.41 -1.92 -9.74
CA MET A 286 7.00 -2.27 -10.01
C MET A 286 6.64 -2.02 -11.49
N ALA A 287 7.09 -0.90 -12.05
CA ALA A 287 6.90 -0.54 -13.47
C ALA A 287 7.54 -1.59 -14.39
N GLY A 288 8.78 -2.00 -14.09
CA GLY A 288 9.47 -3.06 -14.83
C GLY A 288 8.71 -4.39 -14.83
N ARG A 289 8.09 -4.77 -13.69
CA ARG A 289 7.24 -5.98 -13.62
C ARG A 289 5.92 -5.82 -14.40
N ALA A 290 5.42 -4.59 -14.54
CA ALA A 290 4.25 -4.26 -15.36
C ALA A 290 4.57 -4.08 -16.85
N GLY A 291 5.85 -4.17 -17.25
CA GLY A 291 6.28 -3.92 -18.64
C GLY A 291 6.29 -2.43 -19.01
N VAL A 292 6.33 -1.53 -18.02
CA VAL A 292 6.39 -0.08 -18.22
C VAL A 292 7.83 0.39 -18.04
N ASP A 293 8.39 1.05 -19.06
CA ASP A 293 9.70 1.67 -18.98
C ASP A 293 9.61 2.99 -18.20
N LEU A 294 10.10 2.99 -16.97
CA LEU A 294 10.10 4.13 -16.08
C LEU A 294 11.52 4.58 -15.74
N GLN A 295 11.93 5.69 -16.33
CA GLN A 295 13.25 6.28 -16.13
C GLN A 295 13.25 7.31 -14.98
N LEU A 296 14.39 7.46 -14.28
CA LEU A 296 14.53 8.43 -13.17
C LEU A 296 14.24 9.87 -13.58
N GLY A 297 14.55 10.25 -14.83
CA GLY A 297 14.25 11.59 -15.35
C GLY A 297 12.77 11.95 -15.29
N ARG A 298 11.88 10.95 -15.40
CA ARG A 298 10.44 11.18 -15.32
C ARG A 298 9.99 11.73 -13.97
N PHE A 299 10.70 11.39 -12.88
CA PHE A 299 10.42 11.93 -11.55
C PHE A 299 10.70 13.44 -11.49
N ASP A 300 11.79 13.91 -12.07
CA ASP A 300 12.12 15.34 -12.12
C ASP A 300 11.12 16.12 -12.99
N ASP A 301 10.75 15.59 -14.15
CA ASP A 301 9.77 16.24 -15.05
C ASP A 301 8.44 16.49 -14.33
N LEU A 302 7.98 15.52 -13.54
CA LEU A 302 6.75 15.62 -12.79
C LEU A 302 6.89 16.48 -11.53
N ALA A 303 8.06 16.50 -10.89
CA ALA A 303 8.37 17.33 -9.74
C ALA A 303 8.20 18.83 -10.03
N GLN A 304 8.63 19.28 -11.21
CA GLN A 304 8.61 20.71 -11.58
C GLN A 304 7.20 21.32 -11.54
N ARG A 305 6.16 20.54 -11.80
CA ARG A 305 4.77 20.99 -11.86
C ARG A 305 3.90 20.55 -10.69
N THR A 306 4.46 19.73 -9.78
CA THR A 306 3.70 19.15 -8.68
C THR A 306 4.03 19.84 -7.37
N PRO A 307 3.10 20.59 -6.74
CA PRO A 307 3.33 21.20 -5.43
C PRO A 307 3.29 20.16 -4.31
N VAL A 308 3.97 20.44 -3.19
CA VAL A 308 3.85 19.65 -1.96
C VAL A 308 2.63 20.14 -1.18
N LEU A 309 1.65 19.26 -0.97
CA LEU A 309 0.38 19.59 -0.33
C LEU A 309 0.19 18.94 1.04
N ALA A 310 0.83 17.80 1.32
CA ALA A 310 0.66 17.09 2.59
C ALA A 310 1.58 17.67 3.67
N ASN A 311 0.98 18.36 4.66
CA ASN A 311 1.69 18.93 5.80
C ASN A 311 1.86 17.88 6.92
N ILE A 312 2.54 16.78 6.59
CA ILE A 312 2.74 15.64 7.49
C ILE A 312 4.23 15.45 7.75
N ARG A 313 4.59 15.13 8.99
CA ARG A 313 5.99 14.81 9.34
C ARG A 313 6.56 13.69 8.45
N PRO A 314 7.80 13.78 7.97
CA PRO A 314 8.83 14.77 8.30
C PRO A 314 8.85 16.02 7.40
N ALA A 315 8.13 16.07 6.29
CA ALA A 315 8.10 17.27 5.42
C ALA A 315 7.38 18.43 6.09
N GLY A 316 6.26 18.17 6.75
CA GLY A 316 5.59 19.08 7.68
C GLY A 316 6.12 18.94 9.10
N GLN A 317 5.76 19.89 9.97
CA GLN A 317 6.26 19.94 11.35
C GLN A 317 5.28 19.41 12.39
N LYS A 318 3.98 19.36 12.07
CA LYS A 318 2.93 19.24 13.08
C LYS A 318 2.11 17.95 12.99
N TYR A 319 1.67 17.59 11.81
CA TYR A 319 0.62 16.60 11.61
C TYR A 319 1.16 15.20 11.32
N LEU A 320 0.30 14.18 11.53
CA LEU A 320 0.55 12.77 11.34
C LEU A 320 -0.53 12.14 10.43
N MET A 321 -0.42 10.86 10.10
CA MET A 321 -1.34 10.19 9.18
C MET A 321 -2.79 10.13 9.68
N GLU A 322 -3.03 10.08 10.98
CA GLU A 322 -4.38 10.17 11.54
C GLU A 322 -5.04 11.52 11.25
N ASP A 323 -4.26 12.62 11.38
CA ASP A 323 -4.73 13.96 11.01
C ASP A 323 -5.03 14.04 9.50
N PHE A 324 -4.19 13.40 8.67
CA PHE A 324 -4.40 13.34 7.22
C PHE A 324 -5.71 12.62 6.86
N TYR A 325 -5.99 11.51 7.51
CA TYR A 325 -7.25 10.78 7.33
C TYR A 325 -8.46 11.67 7.64
N TYR A 326 -8.47 12.33 8.78
CA TYR A 326 -9.57 13.22 9.15
C TYR A 326 -9.65 14.49 8.30
N ALA A 327 -8.54 14.94 7.73
CA ALA A 327 -8.53 16.07 6.79
C ALA A 327 -9.12 15.71 5.40
N GLY A 328 -9.47 14.45 5.18
CA GLY A 328 -10.05 13.96 3.92
C GLY A 328 -9.18 12.91 3.20
N GLY A 329 -7.98 12.66 3.69
CA GLY A 329 -7.07 11.62 3.22
C GLY A 329 -6.56 11.81 1.79
N LEU A 330 -6.04 10.72 1.24
CA LEU A 330 -5.41 10.72 -0.08
C LEU A 330 -6.36 11.18 -1.20
N ARG A 331 -7.63 10.76 -1.16
CA ARG A 331 -8.62 11.16 -2.16
C ARG A 331 -8.83 12.67 -2.20
N ALA A 332 -8.90 13.31 -1.03
CA ALA A 332 -9.05 14.76 -0.93
C ALA A 332 -7.83 15.49 -1.48
N MET A 333 -6.62 15.02 -1.17
CA MET A 333 -5.38 15.58 -1.73
C MET A 333 -5.32 15.38 -3.26
N MET A 334 -5.62 14.20 -3.78
CA MET A 334 -5.65 13.95 -5.22
C MET A 334 -6.72 14.81 -5.93
N SER A 335 -7.84 15.11 -5.27
CA SER A 335 -8.86 15.98 -5.86
C SER A 335 -8.37 17.41 -6.13
N GLU A 336 -7.39 17.89 -5.36
CA GLU A 336 -6.72 19.17 -5.55
C GLU A 336 -5.73 19.16 -6.72
N LEU A 337 -5.35 17.97 -7.19
CA LEU A 337 -4.37 17.74 -8.27
C LEU A 337 -5.01 17.24 -9.58
N LYS A 338 -6.34 17.30 -9.73
CA LYS A 338 -7.08 16.70 -10.85
C LYS A 338 -6.53 17.04 -12.23
N ASP A 339 -6.09 18.28 -12.43
CA ASP A 339 -5.52 18.76 -13.70
C ASP A 339 -4.09 18.26 -13.98
N LEU A 340 -3.41 17.71 -12.97
CA LEU A 340 -2.09 17.09 -13.08
C LEU A 340 -2.16 15.56 -13.20
N LEU A 341 -3.34 14.95 -12.99
CA LEU A 341 -3.54 13.52 -12.97
C LEU A 341 -4.23 13.02 -14.25
N ASN A 342 -3.88 11.82 -14.67
CA ASN A 342 -4.56 11.08 -15.73
C ASN A 342 -5.82 10.43 -15.13
N LEU A 343 -6.96 11.09 -15.23
CA LEU A 343 -8.18 10.71 -14.53
C LEU A 343 -8.90 9.50 -15.17
N ASP A 344 -8.54 9.12 -16.39
CA ASP A 344 -9.09 8.01 -17.16
C ASP A 344 -8.50 6.63 -16.76
N CYS A 345 -7.51 6.60 -15.86
CA CYS A 345 -6.91 5.35 -15.39
C CYS A 345 -7.93 4.45 -14.69
N ALA A 346 -7.98 3.19 -15.12
CA ALA A 346 -8.84 2.16 -14.51
C ALA A 346 -8.36 1.77 -13.10
N THR A 347 -9.30 1.38 -12.23
CA THR A 347 -8.99 0.93 -10.88
C THR A 347 -9.72 -0.38 -10.53
N VAL A 348 -9.28 -1.05 -9.47
CA VAL A 348 -9.84 -2.35 -9.04
C VAL A 348 -11.35 -2.32 -8.78
N ASN A 349 -11.94 -1.18 -8.41
CA ASN A 349 -13.38 -1.09 -8.16
C ASN A 349 -14.23 -0.99 -9.44
N GLY A 350 -13.60 -1.01 -10.63
CA GLY A 350 -14.28 -0.93 -11.92
C GLY A 350 -14.60 0.48 -12.38
N ARG A 351 -14.19 1.49 -11.63
CA ARG A 351 -14.31 2.92 -11.96
C ARG A 351 -12.96 3.49 -12.36
N THR A 352 -12.97 4.66 -12.99
CA THR A 352 -11.75 5.43 -13.25
C THR A 352 -11.26 6.14 -11.99
N LEU A 353 -9.99 6.59 -12.00
CA LEU A 353 -9.46 7.42 -10.93
C LEU A 353 -10.31 8.69 -10.75
N GLY A 354 -10.70 9.35 -11.86
CA GLY A 354 -11.52 10.57 -11.82
C GLY A 354 -12.86 10.37 -11.11
N GLU A 355 -13.58 9.29 -11.44
CA GLU A 355 -14.84 8.92 -10.78
C GLU A 355 -14.65 8.63 -9.29
N ASN A 356 -13.50 8.06 -8.91
CA ASN A 356 -13.17 7.80 -7.50
C ASN A 356 -12.88 9.07 -6.71
N LEU A 357 -12.52 10.17 -7.39
CA LEU A 357 -12.27 11.47 -6.74
C LEU A 357 -13.53 12.34 -6.63
N GLU A 358 -14.67 11.91 -7.18
CA GLU A 358 -15.92 12.65 -7.06
C GLU A 358 -16.35 12.77 -5.60
N GLY A 359 -16.76 13.98 -5.20
CA GLY A 359 -17.22 14.28 -3.84
C GLY A 359 -16.12 14.29 -2.76
N ALA A 360 -14.85 14.04 -3.11
CA ALA A 360 -13.74 14.16 -2.16
C ALA A 360 -13.54 15.63 -1.75
N LYS A 361 -13.40 15.88 -0.44
CA LYS A 361 -13.28 17.23 0.14
C LYS A 361 -12.13 17.29 1.14
N ILE A 362 -11.43 18.41 1.15
CA ILE A 362 -10.48 18.76 2.20
C ILE A 362 -11.25 19.40 3.36
N TYR A 363 -11.11 18.83 4.56
CA TYR A 363 -11.76 19.31 5.79
C TYR A 363 -10.82 20.14 6.66
N ASN A 364 -9.51 20.08 6.41
CA ASN A 364 -8.51 20.88 7.12
C ASN A 364 -7.39 21.30 6.16
N ASP A 365 -7.39 22.58 5.78
CA ASP A 365 -6.44 23.16 4.82
C ASP A 365 -5.02 23.34 5.41
N ASP A 366 -4.85 23.19 6.72
CA ASP A 366 -3.51 23.20 7.33
C ASP A 366 -2.83 21.83 7.23
N VAL A 367 -3.60 20.75 7.21
CA VAL A 367 -3.10 19.37 7.04
C VAL A 367 -2.89 19.02 5.57
N ILE A 368 -3.90 19.32 4.73
CA ILE A 368 -3.83 19.14 3.27
C ILE A 368 -3.92 20.53 2.66
N ARG A 369 -2.79 21.06 2.23
CA ARG A 369 -2.69 22.41 1.67
C ARG A 369 -3.42 22.53 0.33
N ARG A 370 -3.93 23.71 0.05
CA ARG A 370 -4.45 24.07 -1.26
C ARG A 370 -3.31 24.41 -2.22
N ARG A 371 -3.54 24.23 -3.52
CA ARG A 371 -2.54 24.52 -4.57
C ARG A 371 -2.05 25.99 -4.58
N ASN A 372 -2.91 26.91 -4.17
CA ASN A 372 -2.54 28.34 -4.05
C ASN A 372 -1.74 28.67 -2.78
N ASN A 373 -1.59 27.72 -1.85
CA ASN A 373 -0.81 27.86 -0.62
C ASN A 373 -0.09 26.53 -0.26
N PRO A 374 0.76 25.98 -1.14
CA PRO A 374 1.46 24.72 -0.90
C PRO A 374 2.58 24.89 0.13
N LEU A 375 3.10 23.77 0.66
CA LEU A 375 4.32 23.78 1.47
C LEU A 375 5.57 24.07 0.61
N SER A 376 5.55 23.60 -0.64
CA SER A 376 6.56 23.88 -1.66
C SER A 376 5.87 23.96 -3.02
N ALA A 377 6.29 24.88 -3.86
CA ALA A 377 5.75 25.02 -5.21
C ALA A 377 6.20 23.90 -6.16
N SER A 378 7.32 23.23 -5.86
CA SER A 378 7.85 22.10 -6.60
C SER A 378 7.89 20.85 -5.73
N GLY A 379 7.97 19.67 -6.37
CA GLY A 379 7.87 18.37 -5.75
C GLY A 379 8.82 18.13 -4.58
N GLY A 380 8.42 17.23 -3.69
CA GLY A 380 9.13 16.92 -2.46
C GLY A 380 10.42 16.10 -2.62
N LEU A 381 10.71 15.59 -3.81
CA LEU A 381 11.89 14.79 -4.14
C LEU A 381 12.59 15.39 -5.37
N ALA A 382 13.92 15.26 -5.44
CA ALA A 382 14.72 15.65 -6.59
C ALA A 382 15.74 14.55 -6.94
N VAL A 383 16.03 14.40 -8.23
CA VAL A 383 17.09 13.52 -8.73
C VAL A 383 18.30 14.39 -9.07
N LEU A 384 19.39 14.16 -8.37
CA LEU A 384 20.64 14.88 -8.55
C LEU A 384 21.57 14.10 -9.50
N ARG A 385 22.29 14.79 -10.36
CA ARG A 385 23.29 14.20 -11.25
C ARG A 385 24.60 14.96 -11.15
N GLY A 386 25.71 14.25 -11.25
CA GLY A 386 27.04 14.81 -11.19
C GLY A 386 28.10 13.73 -11.29
N ASN A 387 29.36 14.13 -11.16
CA ASN A 387 30.50 13.22 -11.26
C ASN A 387 30.53 12.12 -10.21
N LEU A 388 29.91 12.34 -9.02
CA LEU A 388 29.80 11.34 -7.97
C LEU A 388 28.62 10.38 -8.20
N ALA A 389 27.58 10.81 -8.90
CA ALA A 389 26.39 10.03 -9.19
C ALA A 389 25.92 10.32 -10.64
N PRO A 390 26.64 9.84 -11.66
CA PRO A 390 26.31 10.14 -13.06
C PRO A 390 24.93 9.57 -13.46
N ASP A 391 24.54 8.44 -12.89
CA ASP A 391 23.25 7.78 -13.17
C ASP A 391 22.11 8.32 -12.30
N GLY A 392 22.42 9.14 -11.32
CA GLY A 392 21.47 9.82 -10.45
C GLY A 392 21.54 9.41 -8.98
N ALA A 393 21.26 10.37 -8.11
CA ALA A 393 21.03 10.20 -6.68
C ALA A 393 19.74 10.92 -6.30
N VAL A 394 19.07 10.52 -5.22
CA VAL A 394 17.78 11.08 -4.80
C VAL A 394 17.93 11.81 -3.48
N ILE A 395 17.39 13.01 -3.42
CA ILE A 395 17.28 13.81 -2.20
C ILE A 395 15.81 14.17 -1.91
N LYS A 396 15.50 14.35 -0.63
CA LYS A 396 14.24 14.94 -0.15
C LYS A 396 14.51 16.31 0.45
N PRO A 397 14.47 17.41 -0.33
CA PRO A 397 14.85 18.75 0.13
C PRO A 397 13.96 19.24 1.27
N THR A 398 12.67 18.87 1.28
CA THR A 398 11.70 19.27 2.32
C THR A 398 12.00 18.69 3.71
N ALA A 399 12.86 17.69 3.81
CA ALA A 399 13.27 17.06 5.07
C ALA A 399 14.78 17.23 5.34
N ALA A 400 15.50 17.98 4.49
CA ALA A 400 16.90 18.31 4.69
C ALA A 400 17.04 19.59 5.51
N GLU A 401 18.07 19.66 6.35
CA GLU A 401 18.41 20.89 7.05
C GLU A 401 18.94 21.95 6.06
N LEU A 402 18.52 23.18 6.23
CA LEU A 402 18.79 24.26 5.27
C LEU A 402 20.29 24.48 5.00
N HIS A 403 21.16 24.25 6.00
CA HIS A 403 22.61 24.40 5.84
C HIS A 403 23.21 23.32 4.95
N LEU A 404 22.54 22.16 4.79
CA LEU A 404 22.98 21.09 3.90
C LEU A 404 22.55 21.30 2.43
N LEU A 405 21.66 22.25 2.18
CA LEU A 405 21.16 22.58 0.84
C LEU A 405 21.94 23.72 0.16
N LYS A 406 22.87 24.37 0.89
CA LYS A 406 23.68 25.48 0.39
C LYS A 406 25.15 25.14 0.57
N HIS A 407 25.84 24.96 -0.52
CA HIS A 407 27.30 24.84 -0.60
C HIS A 407 27.85 25.85 -1.60
#